data_df0c732e0109d5693877a58283526631
#
_entry.id   df0c732e0109d5693877a58283526631
#
_cell.length_a   1.000
_cell.length_b   1.000
_cell.length_c   1.000
_cell.angle_alpha   90.00
_cell.angle_beta   90.00
_cell.angle_gamma   90.00
#
_symmetry.space_group_name_H-M   'P 1'
#
loop_
_entity.id
_entity.type
_entity.pdbx_description
1 polymer ?
#
loop_
_entity_poly.entity_id
_entity_poly.type
_entity_poly.pdbx_seq_one_letter_code
_entity_poly.pdbx_strand_id
1 'polypeptide(L)'
;MQGADSASTSQILWVLAAGAAVMLTIVILWVARKGRLQPGPHVFKASRLSRSNHLFPAQVAISATSLTLYRPQWIGKFEESIHMAHIASIKIDTHVMFADVTVETSGGQDPVICHGHLKGDAVEMKRVIEEFQSALYSGKSPAIPQKTQA
;
A
#
# COMPACT_ATOMS: atom_id res chain seq x y z
N MET A 1 49.05 26.34 -24.83
CA MET A 1 47.64 26.29 -25.29
C MET A 1 46.86 25.12 -24.64
N GLN A 2 47.15 24.67 -23.41
CA GLN A 2 46.52 23.52 -22.74
C GLN A 2 45.57 23.91 -21.58
N GLY A 3 45.37 25.19 -21.29
CA GLY A 3 44.59 25.63 -20.14
C GLY A 3 43.10 25.92 -20.42
N ALA A 4 42.70 26.04 -21.68
CA ALA A 4 41.32 26.39 -22.05
C ALA A 4 40.39 25.14 -22.09
N ASP A 5 40.95 23.99 -22.42
CA ASP A 5 40.16 22.74 -22.56
C ASP A 5 39.78 22.12 -21.23
N SER A 6 40.60 22.29 -20.18
CA SER A 6 40.32 21.77 -18.85
C SER A 6 39.20 22.55 -18.13
N ALA A 7 39.08 23.84 -18.35
CA ALA A 7 38.04 24.67 -17.75
C ALA A 7 36.65 24.35 -18.37
N SER A 8 36.59 24.14 -19.70
CA SER A 8 35.35 23.79 -20.39
C SER A 8 34.88 22.37 -19.98
N THR A 9 35.79 21.41 -19.83
CA THR A 9 35.47 20.05 -19.44
C THR A 9 34.92 20.00 -18.00
N SER A 10 35.49 20.76 -17.07
CA SER A 10 34.99 20.85 -15.71
C SER A 10 33.59 21.48 -15.64
N GLN A 11 33.33 22.52 -16.40
CA GLN A 11 31.99 23.12 -16.46
C GLN A 11 30.93 22.15 -16.99
N ILE A 12 31.24 21.38 -18.04
CA ILE A 12 30.36 20.36 -18.58
C ILE A 12 30.06 19.31 -17.54
N LEU A 13 31.04 18.83 -16.79
CA LEU A 13 30.86 17.84 -15.72
C LEU A 13 29.95 18.36 -14.60
N TRP A 14 30.09 19.61 -14.19
CA TRP A 14 29.22 20.22 -13.18
C TRP A 14 27.76 20.35 -13.66
N VAL A 15 27.54 20.72 -14.91
CA VAL A 15 26.20 20.80 -15.50
C VAL A 15 25.55 19.42 -15.58
N LEU A 16 26.30 18.39 -15.99
CA LEU A 16 25.81 17.01 -16.00
C LEU A 16 25.49 16.49 -14.60
N ALA A 17 26.36 16.77 -13.62
CA ALA A 17 26.13 16.41 -12.24
C ALA A 17 24.89 17.09 -11.64
N ALA A 18 24.71 18.38 -11.91
CA ALA A 18 23.52 19.13 -11.50
C ALA A 18 22.25 18.57 -12.15
N GLY A 19 22.29 18.26 -13.45
CA GLY A 19 21.18 17.64 -14.17
C GLY A 19 20.80 16.27 -13.59
N ALA A 20 21.80 15.45 -13.32
CA ALA A 20 21.58 14.15 -12.68
C ALA A 20 20.98 14.26 -11.26
N ALA A 21 21.44 15.22 -10.47
CA ALA A 21 20.89 15.49 -9.13
C ALA A 21 19.43 15.93 -9.19
N VAL A 22 19.07 16.80 -10.11
CA VAL A 22 17.68 17.24 -10.33
C VAL A 22 16.81 16.07 -10.75
N MET A 23 17.24 15.25 -11.71
CA MET A 23 16.50 14.08 -12.15
C MET A 23 16.30 13.07 -10.99
N LEU A 24 17.33 12.83 -10.20
CA LEU A 24 17.23 11.94 -9.03
C LEU A 24 16.23 12.48 -8.01
N THR A 25 16.25 13.79 -7.75
CA THR A 25 15.31 14.42 -6.83
C THR A 25 13.87 14.29 -7.33
N ILE A 26 13.62 14.50 -8.62
CA ILE A 26 12.30 14.33 -9.23
C ILE A 26 11.82 12.89 -9.07
N VAL A 27 12.68 11.91 -9.34
CA VAL A 27 12.34 10.47 -9.17
C VAL A 27 12.01 10.14 -7.73
N ILE A 28 12.81 10.62 -6.76
CA ILE A 28 12.57 10.40 -5.33
C ILE A 28 11.23 11.01 -4.90
N LEU A 29 10.95 12.26 -5.30
CA LEU A 29 9.68 12.91 -4.99
C LEU A 29 8.49 12.20 -5.63
N TRP A 30 8.63 11.70 -6.85
CA TRP A 30 7.60 10.95 -7.54
C TRP A 30 7.30 9.61 -6.83
N VAL A 31 8.34 8.85 -6.45
CA VAL A 31 8.20 7.60 -5.69
C VAL A 31 7.59 7.85 -4.30
N ALA A 32 8.01 8.91 -3.61
CA ALA A 32 7.47 9.29 -2.30
C ALA A 32 5.98 9.66 -2.39
N ARG A 33 5.61 10.40 -3.44
CA ARG A 33 4.21 10.79 -3.69
C ARG A 33 3.33 9.59 -3.98
N LYS A 34 3.83 8.61 -4.74
CA LYS A 34 3.09 7.41 -5.13
C LYS A 34 2.89 6.42 -3.97
N GLY A 35 3.74 6.47 -2.95
CA GLY A 35 3.66 5.64 -1.75
C GLY A 35 2.80 6.21 -0.62
N ARG A 36 2.04 7.29 -0.83
CA ARG A 36 1.16 7.88 0.20
C ARG A 36 0.03 6.93 0.54
N LEU A 37 -0.38 6.97 1.82
CA LEU A 37 -1.53 6.22 2.31
C LEU A 37 -2.82 6.72 1.63
N GLN A 38 -3.68 5.76 1.26
CA GLN A 38 -5.03 6.07 0.82
C GLN A 38 -5.86 6.61 2.00
N PRO A 39 -6.74 7.59 1.76
CA PRO A 39 -7.66 8.03 2.81
C PRO A 39 -8.66 6.92 3.12
N GLY A 40 -8.80 6.61 4.41
CA GLY A 40 -9.76 5.60 4.87
C GLY A 40 -9.73 5.46 6.38
N PRO A 41 -10.78 4.92 7.00
CA PRO A 41 -10.86 4.77 8.46
C PRO A 41 -9.84 3.76 9.00
N HIS A 42 -9.63 2.66 8.28
CA HIS A 42 -8.64 1.63 8.63
C HIS A 42 -7.80 1.32 7.38
N VAL A 43 -6.54 1.77 7.37
CA VAL A 43 -5.63 1.54 6.26
C VAL A 43 -4.40 0.81 6.76
N PHE A 44 -4.17 -0.38 6.21
CA PHE A 44 -3.04 -1.24 6.50
C PHE A 44 -2.09 -1.23 5.31
N LYS A 45 -0.81 -1.02 5.59
CA LYS A 45 0.22 -0.96 4.57
C LYS A 45 1.12 -2.17 4.67
N ALA A 46 1.32 -2.86 3.56
CA ALA A 46 2.27 -3.98 3.49
C ALA A 46 3.71 -3.51 3.75
N SER A 47 4.51 -4.39 4.33
CA SER A 47 5.92 -4.11 4.59
C SER A 47 6.73 -4.05 3.30
N ARG A 48 7.60 -3.05 3.17
CA ARG A 48 8.55 -2.95 2.06
C ARG A 48 9.62 -4.05 2.06
N LEU A 49 9.82 -4.71 3.19
CA LEU A 49 10.76 -5.83 3.33
C LEU A 49 10.18 -7.15 2.78
N SER A 50 8.89 -7.21 2.51
CA SER A 50 8.27 -8.36 1.86
C SER A 50 8.62 -8.41 0.38
N ARG A 51 8.91 -9.61 -0.13
CA ARG A 51 9.43 -9.88 -1.47
C ARG A 51 8.60 -9.27 -2.62
N SER A 52 7.31 -9.05 -2.40
CA SER A 52 6.38 -8.50 -3.39
C SER A 52 6.20 -6.98 -3.33
N ASN A 53 6.73 -6.28 -2.29
CA ASN A 53 6.34 -4.91 -1.95
C ASN A 53 7.50 -3.91 -1.85
N HIS A 54 8.64 -4.18 -2.51
CA HIS A 54 9.87 -3.39 -2.33
C HIS A 54 9.73 -1.90 -2.69
N LEU A 55 9.21 -1.59 -3.86
CA LEU A 55 9.13 -0.20 -4.35
C LEU A 55 7.81 0.46 -3.95
N PHE A 56 6.70 -0.22 -4.21
CA PHE A 56 5.36 0.29 -3.99
C PHE A 56 4.57 -0.70 -3.13
N PRO A 57 4.61 -0.57 -1.79
CA PRO A 57 3.88 -1.48 -0.92
C PRO A 57 2.38 -1.39 -1.15
N ALA A 58 1.74 -2.57 -1.20
CA ALA A 58 0.31 -2.70 -1.26
C ALA A 58 -0.34 -2.09 -0.01
N GLN A 59 -1.55 -1.61 -0.16
CA GLN A 59 -2.34 -1.04 0.94
C GLN A 59 -3.73 -1.67 0.91
N VAL A 60 -4.26 -1.94 2.09
CA VAL A 60 -5.62 -2.45 2.27
C VAL A 60 -6.39 -1.40 3.06
N ALA A 61 -7.41 -0.84 2.44
CA ALA A 61 -8.34 0.07 3.09
C ALA A 61 -9.62 -0.70 3.44
N ILE A 62 -10.00 -0.68 4.71
CA ILE A 62 -11.21 -1.33 5.20
C ILE A 62 -12.18 -0.26 5.66
N SER A 63 -13.38 -0.29 5.12
CA SER A 63 -14.49 0.58 5.49
C SER A 63 -15.68 -0.25 5.94
N ALA A 64 -16.72 0.40 6.47
CA ALA A 64 -17.95 -0.27 6.88
C ALA A 64 -18.65 -1.03 5.75
N THR A 65 -18.45 -0.61 4.49
CA THR A 65 -19.12 -1.17 3.33
C THR A 65 -18.25 -2.04 2.44
N SER A 66 -16.94 -1.80 2.44
CA SER A 66 -16.02 -2.45 1.49
C SER A 66 -14.61 -2.62 2.05
N LEU A 67 -13.94 -3.66 1.55
CA LEU A 67 -12.51 -3.85 1.63
C LEU A 67 -11.91 -3.54 0.27
N THR A 68 -10.92 -2.65 0.21
CA THR A 68 -10.24 -2.26 -1.03
C THR A 68 -8.76 -2.56 -0.93
N LEU A 69 -8.28 -3.42 -1.82
CA LEU A 69 -6.86 -3.68 -2.02
C LEU A 69 -6.32 -2.71 -3.07
N TYR A 70 -5.35 -1.92 -2.69
CA TYR A 70 -4.66 -0.98 -3.54
C TYR A 70 -3.21 -1.39 -3.74
N ARG A 71 -2.82 -1.69 -4.98
CA ARG A 71 -1.43 -2.00 -5.37
C ARG A 71 -0.93 -0.94 -6.35
N PRO A 72 -0.09 0.00 -5.90
CA PRO A 72 0.55 0.92 -6.82
C PRO A 72 1.50 0.15 -7.74
N GLN A 73 1.40 0.39 -9.04
CA GLN A 73 2.30 -0.17 -10.05
C GLN A 73 3.21 0.93 -10.58
N TRP A 74 4.29 0.57 -11.27
CA TRP A 74 5.19 1.53 -11.90
C TRP A 74 4.42 2.52 -12.80
N ILE A 75 3.60 1.99 -13.69
CA ILE A 75 2.66 2.76 -14.51
C ILE A 75 1.24 2.39 -14.08
N GLY A 76 0.50 3.35 -13.51
CA GLY A 76 -0.88 3.13 -13.06
C GLY A 76 -1.01 2.61 -11.62
N LYS A 77 -2.13 2.00 -11.35
CA LYS A 77 -2.52 1.36 -10.09
C LYS A 77 -3.43 0.16 -10.38
N PHE A 78 -3.34 -0.85 -9.55
CA PHE A 78 -4.34 -1.91 -9.46
C PHE A 78 -5.18 -1.65 -8.21
N GLU A 79 -6.49 -1.68 -8.36
CA GLU A 79 -7.43 -1.48 -7.28
C GLU A 79 -8.53 -2.53 -7.39
N GLU A 80 -8.73 -3.27 -6.33
CA GLU A 80 -9.74 -4.31 -6.22
C GLU A 80 -10.55 -4.08 -4.97
N SER A 81 -11.87 -4.01 -5.11
CA SER A 81 -12.78 -3.72 -4.01
C SER A 81 -13.84 -4.80 -3.87
N ILE A 82 -13.99 -5.30 -2.66
CA ILE A 82 -14.99 -6.30 -2.28
C ILE A 82 -15.97 -5.66 -1.31
N HIS A 83 -17.27 -5.81 -1.58
CA HIS A 83 -18.28 -5.38 -0.63
C HIS A 83 -18.28 -6.27 0.62
N MET A 84 -18.43 -5.68 1.80
CA MET A 84 -18.33 -6.39 3.08
C MET A 84 -19.30 -7.58 3.20
N ALA A 85 -20.50 -7.47 2.61
CA ALA A 85 -21.47 -8.55 2.57
C ALA A 85 -21.07 -9.75 1.70
N HIS A 86 -20.10 -9.58 0.79
CA HIS A 86 -19.62 -10.63 -0.10
C HIS A 86 -18.36 -11.32 0.40
N ILE A 87 -17.82 -10.95 1.55
CA ILE A 87 -16.71 -11.63 2.18
C ILE A 87 -17.23 -12.91 2.84
N ALA A 88 -16.77 -14.06 2.35
CA ALA A 88 -17.17 -15.38 2.84
C ALA A 88 -16.24 -15.90 3.94
N SER A 89 -14.94 -15.77 3.74
CA SER A 89 -13.95 -16.21 4.74
C SER A 89 -12.66 -15.37 4.69
N ILE A 90 -11.94 -15.37 5.82
CA ILE A 90 -10.65 -14.69 5.96
C ILE A 90 -9.65 -15.71 6.47
N LYS A 91 -8.59 -15.93 5.68
CA LYS A 91 -7.47 -16.80 6.05
C LYS A 91 -6.23 -15.96 6.30
N ILE A 92 -5.47 -16.27 7.33
CA ILE A 92 -4.19 -15.63 7.65
C ILE A 92 -3.11 -16.69 7.60
N ASP A 93 -2.22 -16.58 6.63
CA ASP A 93 -1.03 -17.41 6.51
C ASP A 93 0.16 -16.67 7.14
N THR A 94 0.63 -17.18 8.27
CA THR A 94 1.69 -16.54 9.04
C THR A 94 3.04 -17.14 8.69
N HIS A 95 3.94 -16.31 8.17
CA HIS A 95 5.34 -16.63 7.92
C HIS A 95 6.24 -16.17 9.09
N VAL A 96 7.56 -16.28 8.95
CA VAL A 96 8.51 -15.94 10.02
C VAL A 96 8.35 -14.50 10.51
N MET A 97 8.30 -13.52 9.60
CA MET A 97 8.23 -12.09 9.94
C MET A 97 6.92 -11.43 9.49
N PHE A 98 6.30 -11.94 8.41
CA PHE A 98 5.12 -11.36 7.78
C PHE A 98 3.96 -12.34 7.78
N ALA A 99 2.79 -11.86 7.46
CA ALA A 99 1.59 -12.65 7.23
C ALA A 99 0.93 -12.20 5.92
N ASP A 100 0.32 -13.16 5.25
CA ASP A 100 -0.52 -12.94 4.09
C ASP A 100 -1.98 -13.12 4.51
N VAL A 101 -2.84 -12.21 4.10
CA VAL A 101 -4.27 -12.26 4.38
C VAL A 101 -5.00 -12.56 3.09
N THR A 102 -5.68 -13.70 3.05
CA THR A 102 -6.52 -14.11 1.92
C THR A 102 -7.99 -13.89 2.28
N VAL A 103 -8.68 -13.11 1.48
CA VAL A 103 -10.10 -12.82 1.62
C VAL A 103 -10.86 -13.54 0.51
N GLU A 104 -11.67 -14.53 0.88
CA GLU A 104 -12.51 -15.28 -0.05
C GLU A 104 -13.87 -14.61 -0.20
N THR A 105 -14.40 -14.60 -1.43
CA THR A 105 -15.68 -14.01 -1.76
C THR A 105 -16.77 -15.06 -1.93
N SER A 106 -18.01 -14.75 -1.55
CA SER A 106 -19.18 -15.62 -1.73
C SER A 106 -19.69 -15.69 -3.17
N GLY A 107 -19.19 -14.83 -4.07
CA GLY A 107 -19.65 -14.71 -5.46
C GLY A 107 -18.88 -15.53 -6.49
N GLY A 108 -17.97 -16.43 -6.09
CA GLY A 108 -17.14 -17.22 -7.01
C GLY A 108 -16.08 -16.41 -7.75
N GLN A 109 -15.79 -15.20 -7.29
CA GLN A 109 -14.65 -14.41 -7.77
C GLN A 109 -13.36 -14.94 -7.14
N ASP A 110 -12.23 -14.67 -7.80
CA ASP A 110 -10.93 -15.02 -7.26
C ASP A 110 -10.70 -14.39 -5.88
N PRO A 111 -10.03 -15.10 -4.96
CA PRO A 111 -9.76 -14.57 -3.63
C PRO A 111 -8.79 -13.39 -3.70
N VAL A 112 -9.05 -12.36 -2.92
CA VAL A 112 -8.13 -11.21 -2.79
C VAL A 112 -7.03 -11.56 -1.79
N ILE A 113 -5.79 -11.53 -2.26
CA ILE A 113 -4.61 -11.86 -1.45
C ILE A 113 -3.82 -10.60 -1.14
N CYS A 114 -3.69 -10.29 0.14
CA CYS A 114 -2.95 -9.16 0.68
C CYS A 114 -1.62 -9.65 1.24
N HIS A 115 -0.55 -9.55 0.42
CA HIS A 115 0.76 -10.10 0.78
C HIS A 115 1.60 -9.16 1.65
N GLY A 116 2.33 -9.75 2.60
CA GLY A 116 3.45 -9.12 3.27
C GLY A 116 3.08 -8.07 4.32
N HIS A 117 1.98 -8.25 5.02
CA HIS A 117 1.61 -7.45 6.18
C HIS A 117 2.36 -7.89 7.44
N LEU A 118 2.49 -7.00 8.42
CA LEU A 118 2.95 -7.40 9.74
C LEU A 118 1.92 -8.33 10.39
N LYS A 119 2.37 -9.27 11.22
CA LYS A 119 1.46 -10.23 11.90
C LYS A 119 0.37 -9.52 12.71
N GLY A 120 0.74 -8.44 13.41
CA GLY A 120 -0.21 -7.62 14.17
C GLY A 120 -1.26 -6.97 13.27
N ASP A 121 -0.83 -6.42 12.15
CA ASP A 121 -1.72 -5.80 11.17
C ASP A 121 -2.69 -6.83 10.56
N ALA A 122 -2.21 -8.05 10.26
CA ALA A 122 -3.05 -9.12 9.71
C ALA A 122 -4.16 -9.55 10.68
N VAL A 123 -3.83 -9.68 11.98
CA VAL A 123 -4.81 -9.99 13.03
C VAL A 123 -5.81 -8.85 13.20
N GLU A 124 -5.32 -7.60 13.18
CA GLU A 124 -6.17 -6.42 13.30
C GLU A 124 -7.09 -6.25 12.07
N MET A 125 -6.59 -6.52 10.86
CA MET A 125 -7.41 -6.55 9.64
C MET A 125 -8.58 -7.53 9.79
N LYS A 126 -8.30 -8.76 10.24
CA LYS A 126 -9.33 -9.76 10.49
C LYS A 126 -10.36 -9.27 11.50
N ARG A 127 -9.90 -8.74 12.64
CA ARG A 127 -10.78 -8.21 13.70
C ARG A 127 -11.71 -7.11 13.17
N VAL A 128 -11.16 -6.15 12.42
CA VAL A 128 -11.93 -5.04 11.86
C VAL A 128 -12.97 -5.52 10.83
N ILE A 129 -12.61 -6.48 9.99
CA ILE A 129 -13.55 -7.04 9.01
C ILE A 129 -14.69 -7.78 9.73
N GLU A 130 -14.38 -8.63 10.72
CA GLU A 130 -15.39 -9.35 11.50
C GLU A 130 -16.31 -8.40 12.27
N GLU A 131 -15.78 -7.30 12.81
CA GLU A 131 -16.55 -6.26 13.49
C GLU A 131 -17.54 -5.59 12.52
N PHE A 132 -17.08 -5.18 11.34
CA PHE A 132 -17.96 -4.57 10.33
C PHE A 132 -18.98 -5.55 9.77
N GLN A 133 -18.63 -6.82 9.57
CA GLN A 133 -19.59 -7.85 9.18
C GLN A 133 -20.66 -8.06 10.26
N SER A 134 -20.24 -8.16 11.52
CA SER A 134 -21.15 -8.31 12.66
C SER A 134 -22.11 -7.13 12.78
N ALA A 135 -21.60 -5.90 12.59
CA ALA A 135 -22.42 -4.69 12.57
C ALA A 135 -23.42 -4.69 11.43
N LEU A 136 -22.99 -5.11 10.23
CA LEU A 136 -23.83 -5.20 9.04
C LEU A 136 -25.00 -6.18 9.26
N TYR A 137 -24.73 -7.38 9.79
CA TYR A 137 -25.75 -8.41 10.03
C TYR A 137 -26.65 -8.09 11.23
N SER A 138 -26.16 -7.32 12.21
CA SER A 138 -26.97 -6.92 13.38
C SER A 138 -27.79 -5.66 13.15
N GLY A 139 -27.67 -5.01 11.97
CA GLY A 139 -28.35 -3.76 11.65
C GLY A 139 -27.89 -2.57 12.49
N LYS A 140 -26.77 -2.70 13.22
CA LYS A 140 -26.15 -1.62 13.98
C LYS A 140 -25.12 -0.92 13.10
N SER A 141 -25.20 0.43 13.06
CA SER A 141 -24.14 1.22 12.42
C SER A 141 -22.82 0.99 13.17
N PRO A 142 -21.73 0.56 12.49
CA PRO A 142 -20.46 0.36 13.17
C PRO A 142 -19.95 1.68 13.75
N ALA A 143 -19.52 1.65 15.00
CA ALA A 143 -18.83 2.77 15.60
C ALA A 143 -17.48 2.95 14.90
N ILE A 144 -17.31 4.01 14.12
CA ILE A 144 -16.05 4.35 13.48
C ILE A 144 -15.13 4.94 14.57
N PRO A 145 -14.10 4.23 15.02
CA PRO A 145 -13.11 4.85 15.90
C PRO A 145 -12.36 5.89 15.07
N GLN A 146 -12.59 7.15 15.35
CA GLN A 146 -11.76 8.22 14.81
C GLN A 146 -10.37 8.09 15.41
N LYS A 147 -9.42 7.57 14.60
CA LYS A 147 -8.01 7.62 14.96
C LYS A 147 -7.61 9.10 14.95
N THR A 148 -7.55 9.69 16.13
CA THR A 148 -7.01 11.05 16.35
C THR A 148 -5.65 11.11 15.70
N GLN A 149 -5.53 11.91 14.65
CA GLN A 149 -4.24 12.26 14.06
C GLN A 149 -3.51 13.14 15.07
N ALA A 150 -2.49 12.60 15.69
CA ALA A 150 -1.47 13.35 16.42
C ALA A 150 -0.27 13.59 15.51
#